data_1ce830270cdac09a21fa84901cf94187
#
_entry.id   1ce830270cdac09a21fa84901cf94187
#
_cell.length_a   1.000
_cell.length_b   1.000
_cell.length_c   1.000
_cell.angle_alpha   90.00
_cell.angle_beta   90.00
_cell.angle_gamma   90.00
#
_symmetry.space_group_name_H-M   'P 1'
#
loop_
_entity.id
_entity.type
_entity.pdbx_description
1 polymer ?
#
loop_
_entity_poly.entity_id
_entity_poly.type
_entity_poly.pdbx_seq_one_letter_code
_entity_poly.pdbx_strand_id
1 'polypeptide(L)'
;MKRVIYSLYIEVPDDEFVDNIETNLNTKKQFKQNYIKLLANKQWYADQINVNFKMFEYNDYKEYHHYFKKKYPFITTYNIINFYKLHLLYELSKSYDEILYLDFDVVCLTKDNFFETWNLNKGICVYNNSSLVKTIGTITKNSQTIRSPTSKYYNAQAMLIEKSLNPKNEVINTGIIGANKNYINQLKYFDDFDKDINLMTQLKFDYDIFPKKIVDFFGYDNETLFSVKLKEHNVPVQWLDNVWHYFFYDQGFIPKETKFVHTINKKFDIVWRKYYA
;
A
#
# COMPACT_ATOMS: atom_id res chain seq x y z
N MET A 1 23.91 5.43 -9.86
CA MET A 1 22.74 5.19 -8.99
C MET A 1 22.03 3.95 -9.47
N LYS A 2 21.87 2.94 -8.61
CA LYS A 2 21.21 1.68 -8.97
C LYS A 2 19.72 1.77 -8.69
N ARG A 3 18.89 1.53 -9.71
CA ARG A 3 17.42 1.61 -9.66
C ARG A 3 16.79 0.25 -9.86
N VAL A 4 15.64 0.03 -9.25
CA VAL A 4 14.82 -1.17 -9.47
C VAL A 4 13.34 -0.83 -9.39
N ILE A 5 12.56 -1.48 -10.25
CA ILE A 5 11.10 -1.57 -10.12
C ILE A 5 10.78 -2.97 -9.60
N TYR A 6 9.83 -3.08 -8.67
CA TYR A 6 9.35 -4.39 -8.27
C TYR A 6 7.84 -4.43 -8.10
N SER A 7 7.32 -5.62 -8.24
CA SER A 7 5.92 -5.94 -7.99
C SER A 7 5.84 -7.31 -7.31
N LEU A 8 4.69 -7.61 -6.73
CA LEU A 8 4.45 -8.93 -6.18
C LEU A 8 3.03 -9.40 -6.53
N TYR A 9 2.88 -10.70 -6.76
CA TYR A 9 1.58 -11.34 -6.85
C TYR A 9 1.60 -12.66 -6.10
N ILE A 10 0.80 -12.72 -5.05
CA ILE A 10 0.64 -13.89 -4.20
C ILE A 10 -0.84 -14.18 -4.09
N GLU A 11 -1.21 -15.38 -4.46
CA GLU A 11 -2.59 -15.82 -4.42
C GLU A 11 -3.00 -16.15 -2.98
N VAL A 12 -4.03 -15.45 -2.47
CA VAL A 12 -4.61 -15.76 -1.16
C VAL A 12 -5.38 -17.08 -1.24
N PRO A 13 -5.24 -18.02 -0.30
CA PRO A 13 -6.02 -19.23 -0.25
C PRO A 13 -7.53 -18.96 -0.15
N ASP A 14 -8.36 -19.79 -0.80
CA ASP A 14 -9.80 -19.58 -0.87
C ASP A 14 -10.49 -19.73 0.50
N ASP A 15 -9.95 -20.57 1.37
CA ASP A 15 -10.42 -20.81 2.74
C ASP A 15 -10.16 -19.62 3.70
N GLU A 16 -9.35 -18.68 3.30
CA GLU A 16 -9.14 -17.42 4.05
C GLU A 16 -10.12 -16.31 3.66
N PHE A 17 -11.01 -16.53 2.70
CA PHE A 17 -12.04 -15.57 2.31
C PHE A 17 -13.24 -15.66 3.26
N VAL A 18 -13.19 -14.91 4.36
CA VAL A 18 -14.26 -14.88 5.36
C VAL A 18 -15.41 -13.96 4.93
N ASP A 19 -15.06 -12.80 4.33
CA ASP A 19 -16.01 -11.78 3.89
C ASP A 19 -15.94 -11.57 2.38
N ASN A 20 -17.09 -11.27 1.73
CA ASN A 20 -17.16 -10.96 0.30
C ASN A 20 -16.53 -12.05 -0.61
N ILE A 21 -16.79 -13.32 -0.33
CA ILE A 21 -16.21 -14.49 -1.02
C ILE A 21 -16.34 -14.34 -2.55
N GLU A 22 -17.54 -14.01 -3.04
CA GLU A 22 -17.81 -13.87 -4.48
C GLU A 22 -16.93 -12.77 -5.12
N THR A 23 -16.81 -11.62 -4.47
CA THR A 23 -15.94 -10.52 -4.93
C THR A 23 -14.47 -10.94 -4.95
N ASN A 24 -14.01 -11.65 -3.92
CA ASN A 24 -12.63 -12.12 -3.83
C ASN A 24 -12.31 -13.18 -4.88
N LEU A 25 -13.21 -14.13 -5.12
CA LEU A 25 -13.07 -15.14 -6.18
C LEU A 25 -13.04 -14.50 -7.57
N ASN A 26 -13.88 -13.49 -7.82
CA ASN A 26 -13.85 -12.75 -9.07
C ASN A 26 -12.52 -11.98 -9.24
N THR A 27 -12.04 -11.33 -8.20
CA THR A 27 -10.74 -10.65 -8.18
C THR A 27 -9.61 -11.61 -8.54
N LYS A 28 -9.57 -12.79 -7.93
CA LYS A 28 -8.60 -13.85 -8.20
C LYS A 28 -8.68 -14.32 -9.66
N LYS A 29 -9.89 -14.53 -10.18
CA LYS A 29 -10.12 -14.88 -11.58
C LYS A 29 -9.59 -13.81 -12.53
N GLN A 30 -9.86 -12.53 -12.25
CA GLN A 30 -9.38 -11.42 -13.07
C GLN A 30 -7.85 -11.35 -13.10
N PHE A 31 -7.19 -11.55 -11.98
CA PHE A 31 -5.73 -11.61 -11.92
C PHE A 31 -5.18 -12.78 -12.73
N LYS A 32 -5.73 -13.99 -12.59
CA LYS A 32 -5.29 -15.16 -13.37
C LYS A 32 -5.42 -14.92 -14.88
N GLN A 33 -6.55 -14.37 -15.33
CA GLN A 33 -6.80 -14.08 -16.75
C GLN A 33 -5.88 -13.01 -17.31
N ASN A 34 -5.43 -12.06 -16.50
CA ASN A 34 -4.63 -10.92 -16.93
C ASN A 34 -3.15 -11.02 -16.51
N TYR A 35 -2.74 -12.10 -15.81
CA TYR A 35 -1.42 -12.25 -15.22
C TYR A 35 -0.28 -11.95 -16.22
N ILE A 36 -0.27 -12.63 -17.37
CA ILE A 36 0.77 -12.45 -18.40
C ILE A 36 0.81 -11.00 -18.92
N LYS A 37 -0.36 -10.38 -19.13
CA LYS A 37 -0.43 -8.99 -19.60
C LYS A 37 0.08 -8.00 -18.55
N LEU A 38 -0.27 -8.22 -17.28
CA LEU A 38 0.17 -7.37 -16.17
C LEU A 38 1.69 -7.48 -15.95
N LEU A 39 2.22 -8.69 -16.00
CA LEU A 39 3.66 -8.94 -15.92
C LEU A 39 4.41 -8.28 -17.09
N ALA A 40 3.95 -8.53 -18.32
CA ALA A 40 4.54 -7.95 -19.53
C ALA A 40 4.50 -6.42 -19.53
N ASN A 41 3.41 -5.81 -19.02
CA ASN A 41 3.30 -4.36 -18.93
C ASN A 41 4.34 -3.75 -17.98
N LYS A 42 4.60 -4.37 -16.84
CA LYS A 42 5.63 -3.88 -15.90
C LYS A 42 7.04 -4.05 -16.45
N GLN A 43 7.31 -5.21 -17.09
CA GLN A 43 8.59 -5.42 -17.77
C GLN A 43 8.78 -4.40 -18.91
N TRP A 44 7.74 -4.21 -19.74
CA TRP A 44 7.77 -3.19 -20.80
C TRP A 44 8.11 -1.80 -20.25
N TYR A 45 7.45 -1.37 -19.16
CA TYR A 45 7.73 -0.06 -18.58
C TYR A 45 9.18 0.05 -18.07
N ALA A 46 9.66 -0.97 -17.39
CA ALA A 46 11.04 -1.02 -16.90
C ALA A 46 12.06 -0.94 -18.06
N ASP A 47 11.79 -1.65 -19.16
CA ASP A 47 12.62 -1.62 -20.37
C ASP A 47 12.60 -0.23 -21.02
N GLN A 48 11.42 0.44 -21.08
CA GLN A 48 11.33 1.81 -21.65
C GLN A 48 12.20 2.82 -20.90
N ILE A 49 12.36 2.67 -19.60
CA ILE A 49 13.14 3.60 -18.77
C ILE A 49 14.53 3.05 -18.39
N ASN A 50 14.91 1.90 -18.96
CA ASN A 50 16.19 1.22 -18.74
C ASN A 50 16.49 0.95 -17.25
N VAL A 51 15.53 0.33 -16.55
CA VAL A 51 15.61 -0.01 -15.14
C VAL A 51 15.30 -1.51 -14.96
N ASN A 52 15.98 -2.17 -14.02
CA ASN A 52 15.69 -3.57 -13.72
C ASN A 52 14.28 -3.74 -13.13
N PHE A 53 13.58 -4.79 -13.58
CA PHE A 53 12.31 -5.22 -12.98
C PHE A 53 12.49 -6.52 -12.22
N LYS A 54 11.83 -6.64 -11.06
CA LYS A 54 11.76 -7.87 -10.26
C LYS A 54 10.32 -8.20 -9.94
N MET A 55 9.92 -9.42 -10.23
CA MET A 55 8.64 -9.99 -9.80
C MET A 55 8.87 -10.94 -8.64
N PHE A 56 8.03 -10.82 -7.61
CA PHE A 56 8.04 -11.72 -6.45
C PHE A 56 6.72 -12.51 -6.41
N GLU A 57 6.83 -13.81 -6.12
CA GLU A 57 5.72 -14.75 -6.15
C GLU A 57 5.70 -15.63 -4.89
N TYR A 58 4.82 -16.62 -4.87
CA TYR A 58 4.61 -17.46 -3.70
C TYR A 58 5.90 -18.13 -3.19
N ASN A 59 6.78 -18.57 -4.08
CA ASN A 59 8.03 -19.22 -3.66
C ASN A 59 8.96 -18.30 -2.87
N ASP A 60 8.95 -17.00 -3.17
CA ASP A 60 9.73 -15.99 -2.46
C ASP A 60 9.09 -15.64 -1.09
N TYR A 61 7.78 -15.79 -1.00
CA TYR A 61 6.95 -15.37 0.12
C TYR A 61 6.78 -16.43 1.21
N LYS A 62 6.78 -17.72 0.86
CA LYS A 62 6.33 -18.82 1.74
C LYS A 62 7.03 -18.88 3.09
N GLU A 63 8.34 -18.61 3.14
CA GLU A 63 9.13 -18.63 4.38
C GLU A 63 8.77 -17.43 5.28
N TYR A 64 8.64 -16.24 4.66
CA TYR A 64 8.17 -15.05 5.37
C TYR A 64 6.77 -15.26 5.95
N HIS A 65 5.85 -15.83 5.17
CA HIS A 65 4.50 -16.15 5.62
C HIS A 65 4.51 -17.11 6.82
N HIS A 66 5.25 -18.21 6.70
CA HIS A 66 5.33 -19.19 7.78
C HIS A 66 5.84 -18.57 9.09
N TYR A 67 6.93 -17.81 9.02
CA TYR A 67 7.49 -17.11 10.17
C TYR A 67 6.49 -16.12 10.76
N PHE A 68 5.89 -15.29 9.90
CA PHE A 68 4.97 -14.24 10.31
C PHE A 68 3.68 -14.82 10.92
N LYS A 69 3.09 -15.84 10.30
CA LYS A 69 1.87 -16.51 10.79
C LYS A 69 2.09 -17.22 12.12
N LYS A 70 3.29 -17.81 12.31
CA LYS A 70 3.66 -18.41 13.59
C LYS A 70 3.73 -17.36 14.71
N LYS A 71 4.24 -16.17 14.40
CA LYS A 71 4.41 -15.09 15.38
C LYS A 71 3.12 -14.31 15.64
N TYR A 72 2.32 -14.10 14.59
CA TYR A 72 1.07 -13.33 14.63
C TYR A 72 -0.09 -14.14 13.98
N PRO A 73 -0.58 -15.20 14.63
CA PRO A 73 -1.56 -16.11 14.04
C PRO A 73 -2.90 -15.45 13.70
N PHE A 74 -3.21 -14.33 14.34
CA PHE A 74 -4.44 -13.55 14.16
C PHE A 74 -4.42 -12.61 12.96
N ILE A 75 -3.26 -12.39 12.33
CA ILE A 75 -3.15 -11.54 11.13
C ILE A 75 -3.47 -12.38 9.89
N THR A 76 -4.35 -11.87 9.03
CA THR A 76 -4.78 -12.55 7.80
C THR A 76 -3.64 -12.63 6.78
N THR A 77 -3.66 -13.64 5.91
CA THR A 77 -2.68 -13.75 4.81
C THR A 77 -2.69 -12.52 3.91
N TYR A 78 -3.85 -11.92 3.66
CA TYR A 78 -3.94 -10.65 2.92
C TYR A 78 -3.09 -9.54 3.55
N ASN A 79 -3.19 -9.35 4.87
CA ASN A 79 -2.39 -8.34 5.57
C ASN A 79 -0.90 -8.72 5.61
N ILE A 80 -0.57 -10.01 5.76
CA ILE A 80 0.82 -10.49 5.70
C ILE A 80 1.46 -10.19 4.34
N ILE A 81 0.73 -10.39 3.23
CA ILE A 81 1.20 -10.01 1.89
C ILE A 81 1.49 -8.51 1.80
N ASN A 82 0.62 -7.68 2.39
CA ASN A 82 0.83 -6.23 2.41
C ASN A 82 2.01 -5.80 3.28
N PHE A 83 2.33 -6.51 4.37
CA PHE A 83 3.58 -6.31 5.10
C PHE A 83 4.80 -6.82 4.33
N TYR A 84 4.66 -7.93 3.62
CA TYR A 84 5.74 -8.49 2.82
C TYR A 84 6.21 -7.55 1.72
N LYS A 85 5.31 -6.82 1.07
CA LYS A 85 5.71 -5.81 0.08
C LYS A 85 6.65 -4.75 0.67
N LEU A 86 6.43 -4.36 1.92
CA LEU A 86 7.29 -3.40 2.61
C LEU A 86 8.59 -4.04 3.11
N HIS A 87 8.55 -5.33 3.49
CA HIS A 87 9.76 -6.09 3.78
C HIS A 87 10.67 -6.17 2.55
N LEU A 88 10.12 -6.44 1.38
CA LEU A 88 10.87 -6.43 0.11
C LEU A 88 11.48 -5.05 -0.20
N LEU A 89 10.76 -3.96 0.12
CA LEU A 89 11.30 -2.60 -0.04
C LEU A 89 12.60 -2.43 0.76
N TYR A 90 12.64 -2.91 2.01
CA TYR A 90 13.84 -2.90 2.84
C TYR A 90 14.93 -3.83 2.31
N GLU A 91 14.60 -5.06 1.94
CA GLU A 91 15.58 -5.99 1.39
C GLU A 91 16.24 -5.45 0.11
N LEU A 92 15.44 -4.87 -0.79
CA LEU A 92 15.95 -4.26 -2.01
C LEU A 92 16.81 -3.00 -1.75
N SER A 93 16.52 -2.25 -0.68
CA SER A 93 17.30 -1.05 -0.33
C SER A 93 18.76 -1.36 0.05
N LYS A 94 19.08 -2.61 0.39
CA LYS A 94 20.45 -3.07 0.64
C LYS A 94 21.30 -3.09 -0.63
N SER A 95 20.67 -3.21 -1.81
CA SER A 95 21.35 -3.36 -3.10
C SER A 95 21.06 -2.26 -4.11
N TYR A 96 19.99 -1.50 -3.90
CA TYR A 96 19.53 -0.44 -4.81
C TYR A 96 19.42 0.89 -4.08
N ASP A 97 19.72 1.97 -4.81
CA ASP A 97 19.68 3.34 -4.27
C ASP A 97 18.28 3.94 -4.32
N GLU A 98 17.53 3.64 -5.40
CA GLU A 98 16.16 4.11 -5.64
C GLU A 98 15.28 2.93 -6.06
N ILE A 99 14.08 2.87 -5.51
CA ILE A 99 13.15 1.75 -5.67
C ILE A 99 11.77 2.29 -5.99
N LEU A 100 11.11 1.66 -6.97
CA LEU A 100 9.70 1.89 -7.28
C LEU A 100 8.94 0.58 -7.09
N TYR A 101 8.01 0.57 -6.14
CA TYR A 101 7.01 -0.48 -6.00
C TYR A 101 5.76 -0.15 -6.79
N LEU A 102 5.23 -1.14 -7.48
CA LEU A 102 3.93 -1.08 -8.15
C LEU A 102 3.08 -2.28 -7.76
N ASP A 103 1.89 -2.05 -7.20
CA ASP A 103 0.92 -3.13 -7.00
C ASP A 103 0.68 -3.87 -8.33
N PHE A 104 0.37 -5.15 -8.27
CA PHE A 104 0.26 -5.96 -9.48
C PHE A 104 -0.86 -5.50 -10.42
N ASP A 105 -1.90 -4.86 -9.88
CA ASP A 105 -3.02 -4.26 -10.61
C ASP A 105 -2.80 -2.80 -11.05
N VAL A 106 -1.62 -2.26 -10.88
CA VAL A 106 -1.21 -1.00 -11.49
C VAL A 106 -0.77 -1.26 -12.93
N VAL A 107 -1.36 -0.56 -13.89
CA VAL A 107 -0.98 -0.63 -15.32
C VAL A 107 -0.24 0.65 -15.72
N CYS A 108 0.94 0.50 -16.30
CA CYS A 108 1.76 1.60 -16.80
C CYS A 108 1.34 1.96 -18.24
N LEU A 109 0.95 3.22 -18.46
CA LEU A 109 0.49 3.75 -19.76
C LEU A 109 1.49 4.72 -20.41
N THR A 110 2.67 4.90 -19.84
CA THR A 110 3.65 5.90 -20.23
C THR A 110 5.05 5.33 -20.43
N LYS A 111 5.88 6.05 -21.19
CA LYS A 111 7.33 5.85 -21.29
C LYS A 111 8.10 6.87 -20.43
N ASP A 112 7.41 7.78 -19.77
CA ASP A 112 8.06 8.79 -18.92
C ASP A 112 8.72 8.14 -17.73
N ASN A 113 9.95 8.54 -17.46
CA ASN A 113 10.75 7.96 -16.38
C ASN A 113 10.30 8.50 -15.01
N PHE A 114 9.74 7.62 -14.16
CA PHE A 114 9.34 7.96 -12.81
C PHE A 114 10.48 8.59 -12.00
N PHE A 115 11.67 8.00 -12.06
CA PHE A 115 12.83 8.45 -11.28
C PHE A 115 13.43 9.78 -11.75
N GLU A 116 13.08 10.24 -12.93
CA GLU A 116 13.47 11.57 -13.44
C GLU A 116 12.42 12.62 -13.13
N THR A 117 11.15 12.21 -13.10
CA THR A 117 10.02 13.08 -12.74
C THR A 117 9.97 13.35 -11.24
N TRP A 118 10.15 12.32 -10.43
CA TRP A 118 10.07 12.36 -8.97
C TRP A 118 11.45 12.29 -8.35
N ASN A 119 11.91 13.41 -7.77
CA ASN A 119 13.22 13.45 -7.09
C ASN A 119 13.11 12.74 -5.72
N LEU A 120 13.47 11.46 -5.67
CA LEU A 120 13.37 10.65 -4.44
C LEU A 120 14.30 11.11 -3.30
N ASN A 121 15.19 12.07 -3.54
CA ASN A 121 15.95 12.74 -2.47
C ASN A 121 15.14 13.81 -1.73
N LYS A 122 13.90 14.09 -2.15
CA LYS A 122 12.98 15.01 -1.46
C LYS A 122 11.96 14.32 -0.55
N GLY A 123 11.89 13.01 -0.57
CA GLY A 123 10.96 12.24 0.25
C GLY A 123 10.44 11.00 -0.44
N ILE A 124 9.67 10.22 0.30
CA ILE A 124 8.96 9.04 -0.22
C ILE A 124 7.77 9.50 -1.06
N CYS A 125 7.61 8.94 -2.26
CA CYS A 125 6.48 9.20 -3.15
C CYS A 125 5.37 8.17 -2.87
N VAL A 126 4.21 8.64 -2.43
CA VAL A 126 2.99 7.85 -2.23
C VAL A 126 1.76 8.70 -2.58
N TYR A 127 0.59 8.06 -2.70
CA TYR A 127 -0.64 8.78 -2.99
C TYR A 127 -1.39 9.16 -1.72
N ASN A 128 -1.91 10.40 -1.68
CA ASN A 128 -2.79 10.89 -0.62
C ASN A 128 -4.26 10.60 -0.98
N ASN A 129 -4.84 9.66 -0.27
CA ASN A 129 -6.22 9.20 -0.48
C ASN A 129 -7.26 10.00 0.32
N SER A 130 -6.86 11.06 1.01
CA SER A 130 -7.72 11.81 1.94
C SER A 130 -8.95 12.42 1.28
N SER A 131 -8.87 12.80 0.00
CA SER A 131 -9.99 13.37 -0.76
C SER A 131 -11.12 12.38 -1.04
N LEU A 132 -10.81 11.07 -1.01
CA LEU A 132 -11.77 9.99 -1.22
C LEU A 132 -12.47 9.57 0.09
N VAL A 133 -12.03 10.14 1.20
CA VAL A 133 -12.45 9.78 2.55
C VAL A 133 -13.57 10.72 3.02
N LYS A 134 -14.77 10.17 3.29
CA LYS A 134 -15.90 10.93 3.86
C LYS A 134 -15.87 10.84 5.37
N THR A 135 -15.89 11.97 6.06
CA THR A 135 -15.99 12.00 7.52
C THR A 135 -17.35 11.48 7.97
N ILE A 136 -17.40 10.36 8.68
CA ILE A 136 -18.63 9.75 9.22
C ILE A 136 -18.77 9.89 10.75
N GLY A 137 -17.75 10.42 11.41
CA GLY A 137 -17.80 10.62 12.86
C GLY A 137 -16.63 11.39 13.40
N THR A 138 -16.78 11.80 14.65
CA THR A 138 -15.76 12.50 15.43
C THR A 138 -15.66 11.84 16.79
N ILE A 139 -14.46 11.53 17.22
CA ILE A 139 -14.17 10.98 18.55
C ILE A 139 -13.14 11.88 19.21
N THR A 140 -13.26 12.08 20.52
CA THR A 140 -12.25 12.77 21.30
C THR A 140 -11.56 11.75 22.22
N LYS A 141 -10.25 11.63 22.08
CA LYS A 141 -9.38 10.84 22.95
C LYS A 141 -8.24 11.72 23.44
N ASN A 142 -7.97 11.70 24.75
CA ASN A 142 -6.89 12.49 25.37
C ASN A 142 -6.93 13.97 24.93
N SER A 143 -8.13 14.58 24.96
CA SER A 143 -8.38 15.95 24.50
C SER A 143 -8.10 16.22 23.02
N GLN A 144 -7.85 15.18 22.22
CA GLN A 144 -7.63 15.29 20.79
C GLN A 144 -8.80 14.72 19.99
N THR A 145 -9.19 15.41 18.95
CA THR A 145 -10.33 15.01 18.10
C THR A 145 -9.87 14.16 16.94
N ILE A 146 -10.41 12.94 16.87
CA ILE A 146 -10.24 12.04 15.75
C ILE A 146 -11.43 12.18 14.82
N ARG A 147 -11.18 12.41 13.54
CA ARG A 147 -12.20 12.47 12.50
C ARG A 147 -11.89 11.44 11.45
N SER A 148 -12.83 10.54 11.22
CA SER A 148 -12.62 9.66 10.11
C SER A 148 -13.83 8.88 9.63
N PRO A 149 -13.80 8.52 8.39
CA PRO A 149 -14.72 7.62 7.72
C PRO A 149 -14.16 6.23 7.44
N THR A 150 -12.85 6.02 7.56
CA THR A 150 -12.23 4.73 7.27
C THR A 150 -11.47 4.21 8.49
N SER A 151 -11.44 2.90 8.65
CA SER A 151 -10.67 2.25 9.70
C SER A 151 -9.19 2.65 9.67
N LYS A 152 -8.58 2.74 8.49
CA LYS A 152 -7.17 3.14 8.34
C LYS A 152 -6.85 4.49 8.95
N TYR A 153 -7.70 5.46 8.73
CA TYR A 153 -7.49 6.81 9.25
C TYR A 153 -7.67 6.87 10.77
N TYR A 154 -8.68 6.21 11.32
CA TYR A 154 -8.88 6.11 12.76
C TYR A 154 -7.72 5.38 13.43
N ASN A 155 -7.31 4.26 12.86
CA ASN A 155 -6.22 3.46 13.40
C ASN A 155 -4.94 4.29 13.47
N ALA A 156 -4.57 4.98 12.40
CA ALA A 156 -3.38 5.82 12.39
C ALA A 156 -3.46 6.95 13.40
N GLN A 157 -4.59 7.66 13.49
CA GLN A 157 -4.79 8.72 14.46
C GLN A 157 -4.74 8.22 15.91
N ALA A 158 -5.40 7.09 16.19
CA ALA A 158 -5.39 6.49 17.50
C ALA A 158 -3.97 6.08 17.94
N MET A 159 -3.21 5.44 17.05
CA MET A 159 -1.82 5.09 17.32
C MET A 159 -0.95 6.32 17.56
N LEU A 160 -1.12 7.38 16.77
CA LEU A 160 -0.38 8.64 16.95
C LEU A 160 -0.68 9.29 18.31
N ILE A 161 -1.94 9.28 18.75
CA ILE A 161 -2.34 9.81 20.07
C ILE A 161 -1.67 8.99 21.18
N GLU A 162 -1.70 7.67 21.12
CA GLU A 162 -1.03 6.81 22.11
C GLU A 162 0.50 7.03 22.18
N LYS A 163 1.09 7.34 21.02
CA LYS A 163 2.51 7.71 20.93
C LYS A 163 2.79 9.17 21.29
N SER A 164 1.79 9.93 21.78
CA SER A 164 1.89 11.38 22.09
C SER A 164 2.32 12.22 20.89
N LEU A 165 1.96 11.80 19.69
CA LEU A 165 2.24 12.49 18.42
C LEU A 165 1.00 13.24 17.92
N ASN A 166 1.22 14.21 17.02
CA ASN A 166 0.11 14.94 16.39
C ASN A 166 -0.73 13.97 15.51
N PRO A 167 -2.03 13.78 15.83
CA PRO A 167 -2.89 12.85 15.11
C PRO A 167 -3.31 13.34 13.72
N LYS A 168 -2.98 14.57 13.34
CA LYS A 168 -3.25 15.07 12.00
C LYS A 168 -2.36 14.35 11.01
N ASN A 169 -2.94 13.45 10.24
CA ASN A 169 -2.25 12.69 9.19
C ASN A 169 -3.10 12.60 7.93
N GLU A 170 -2.48 12.18 6.85
CA GLU A 170 -3.13 11.87 5.59
C GLU A 170 -3.49 10.38 5.53
N VAL A 171 -4.47 10.03 4.71
CA VAL A 171 -4.78 8.65 4.37
C VAL A 171 -3.91 8.24 3.18
N ILE A 172 -2.96 7.34 3.44
CA ILE A 172 -1.98 6.92 2.45
C ILE A 172 -2.49 5.70 1.69
N ASN A 173 -2.20 5.65 0.39
CA ASN A 173 -2.29 4.43 -0.39
C ASN A 173 -0.89 3.99 -0.82
N THR A 174 -0.58 2.72 -0.58
CA THR A 174 0.72 2.10 -0.86
C THR A 174 0.74 1.23 -2.12
N GLY A 175 -0.21 1.44 -3.03
CA GLY A 175 -0.22 0.73 -4.33
C GLY A 175 0.92 1.15 -5.26
N ILE A 176 1.47 2.36 -5.03
CA ILE A 176 2.68 2.86 -5.67
C ILE A 176 3.54 3.49 -4.59
N ILE A 177 4.80 3.04 -4.47
CA ILE A 177 5.78 3.61 -3.53
C ILE A 177 7.07 3.88 -4.28
N GLY A 178 7.44 5.16 -4.40
CA GLY A 178 8.77 5.56 -4.85
C GLY A 178 9.62 5.99 -3.65
N ALA A 179 10.79 5.39 -3.44
CA ALA A 179 11.63 5.75 -2.30
C ALA A 179 13.12 5.53 -2.58
N ASN A 180 13.97 6.34 -1.95
CA ASN A 180 15.39 6.04 -1.89
C ASN A 180 15.74 5.27 -0.60
N LYS A 181 16.89 4.60 -0.61
CA LYS A 181 17.38 3.81 0.53
C LYS A 181 17.48 4.59 1.85
N ASN A 182 17.79 5.89 1.80
CA ASN A 182 17.96 6.69 3.01
C ASN A 182 16.62 6.89 3.72
N TYR A 183 15.56 7.23 2.98
CA TYR A 183 14.23 7.41 3.54
C TYR A 183 13.56 6.07 3.91
N ILE A 184 13.87 4.97 3.19
CA ILE A 184 13.45 3.63 3.61
C ILE A 184 14.05 3.30 4.99
N ASN A 185 15.34 3.54 5.19
CA ASN A 185 16.00 3.33 6.47
C ASN A 185 15.49 4.29 7.56
N GLN A 186 15.26 5.56 7.22
CA GLN A 186 14.70 6.55 8.16
C GLN A 186 13.29 6.19 8.60
N LEU A 187 12.49 5.54 7.75
CA LEU A 187 11.12 5.12 8.05
C LEU A 187 11.06 4.12 9.21
N LYS A 188 12.11 3.32 9.41
CA LYS A 188 12.23 2.33 10.50
C LYS A 188 10.97 1.46 10.66
N TYR A 189 10.39 1.06 9.54
CA TYR A 189 9.06 0.44 9.50
C TYR A 189 8.96 -0.82 10.38
N PHE A 190 10.03 -1.61 10.45
CA PHE A 190 10.07 -2.87 11.18
C PHE A 190 10.85 -2.81 12.50
N ASP A 191 11.44 -1.68 12.90
CA ASP A 191 12.31 -1.60 14.08
C ASP A 191 11.57 -1.92 15.38
N ASP A 192 10.38 -1.38 15.58
CA ASP A 192 9.53 -1.64 16.76
C ASP A 192 8.23 -2.39 16.37
N PHE A 193 8.29 -3.21 15.35
CA PHE A 193 7.10 -3.82 14.74
C PHE A 193 6.23 -4.59 15.75
N ASP A 194 6.84 -5.33 16.70
CA ASP A 194 6.12 -6.03 17.75
C ASP A 194 5.32 -5.08 18.65
N LYS A 195 5.91 -3.94 19.01
CA LYS A 195 5.23 -2.92 19.82
C LYS A 195 4.08 -2.29 19.05
N ASP A 196 4.27 -2.05 17.76
CA ASP A 196 3.22 -1.48 16.91
C ASP A 196 2.06 -2.44 16.71
N ILE A 197 2.33 -3.73 16.48
CA ILE A 197 1.28 -4.77 16.40
C ILE A 197 0.56 -4.93 17.75
N ASN A 198 1.28 -4.89 18.86
CA ASN A 198 0.67 -4.93 20.19
C ASN A 198 -0.21 -3.70 20.44
N LEU A 199 0.22 -2.51 20.06
CA LEU A 199 -0.59 -1.29 20.16
C LEU A 199 -1.84 -1.39 19.28
N MET A 200 -1.73 -1.86 18.04
CA MET A 200 -2.90 -2.12 17.19
C MET A 200 -3.87 -3.11 17.85
N THR A 201 -3.34 -4.16 18.49
CA THR A 201 -4.15 -5.16 19.20
C THR A 201 -4.88 -4.55 20.40
N GLN A 202 -4.18 -3.75 21.20
CA GLN A 202 -4.78 -3.05 22.34
C GLN A 202 -5.91 -2.12 21.87
N LEU A 203 -5.66 -1.29 20.87
CA LEU A 203 -6.65 -0.37 20.33
C LEU A 203 -7.85 -1.09 19.71
N LYS A 204 -7.64 -2.26 19.09
CA LYS A 204 -8.72 -3.08 18.53
C LYS A 204 -9.70 -3.57 19.60
N PHE A 205 -9.22 -3.80 20.81
CA PHE A 205 -10.03 -4.32 21.94
C PHE A 205 -10.34 -3.25 23.00
N ASP A 206 -10.00 -1.99 22.75
CA ASP A 206 -10.25 -0.86 23.65
C ASP A 206 -11.67 -0.31 23.44
N TYR A 207 -12.67 -1.07 23.93
CA TYR A 207 -14.10 -0.72 23.81
C TYR A 207 -14.51 0.47 24.67
N ASP A 208 -13.71 0.83 25.68
CA ASP A 208 -14.04 1.92 26.59
C ASP A 208 -13.71 3.29 25.97
N ILE A 209 -12.77 3.33 25.04
CA ILE A 209 -12.27 4.57 24.42
C ILE A 209 -12.92 4.81 23.06
N PHE A 210 -13.13 3.76 22.28
CA PHE A 210 -13.70 3.86 20.93
C PHE A 210 -15.10 3.25 20.86
N PRO A 211 -16.07 3.93 20.20
CA PRO A 211 -17.35 3.30 19.90
C PRO A 211 -17.13 1.95 19.19
N LYS A 212 -17.93 0.94 19.58
CA LYS A 212 -17.84 -0.42 19.03
C LYS A 212 -17.76 -0.43 17.50
N LYS A 213 -18.55 0.41 16.84
CA LYS A 213 -18.54 0.55 15.37
C LYS A 213 -17.16 0.91 14.79
N ILE A 214 -16.29 1.57 15.55
CA ILE A 214 -14.93 1.93 15.10
C ILE A 214 -13.98 0.79 15.41
N VAL A 215 -14.10 0.17 16.57
CA VAL A 215 -13.29 -0.97 16.99
C VAL A 215 -13.47 -2.14 16.01
N ASP A 216 -14.69 -2.39 15.55
CA ASP A 216 -14.99 -3.45 14.58
C ASP A 216 -14.22 -3.27 13.25
N PHE A 217 -13.84 -2.03 12.89
CA PHE A 217 -13.04 -1.74 11.72
C PHE A 217 -11.53 -1.67 11.98
N PHE A 218 -11.10 -1.83 13.21
CA PHE A 218 -9.67 -1.80 13.53
C PHE A 218 -9.00 -3.04 12.94
N GLY A 219 -8.07 -2.83 12.03
CA GLY A 219 -7.34 -3.90 11.32
C GLY A 219 -5.84 -3.74 11.39
N TYR A 220 -5.14 -4.85 11.17
CA TYR A 220 -3.68 -4.87 11.02
C TYR A 220 -3.31 -4.46 9.59
N ASP A 221 -3.33 -3.16 9.33
CA ASP A 221 -3.16 -2.60 7.98
C ASP A 221 -1.79 -1.95 7.81
N ASN A 222 -1.11 -2.32 6.74
CA ASN A 222 0.21 -1.80 6.42
C ASN A 222 0.22 -0.29 6.15
N GLU A 223 -0.83 0.27 5.56
CA GLU A 223 -0.93 1.70 5.25
C GLU A 223 -1.13 2.54 6.51
N THR A 224 -1.88 1.99 7.49
CA THR A 224 -2.00 2.57 8.83
C THR A 224 -0.64 2.71 9.48
N LEU A 225 0.12 1.61 9.56
CA LEU A 225 1.45 1.63 10.17
C LEU A 225 2.42 2.54 9.38
N PHE A 226 2.33 2.53 8.05
CA PHE A 226 3.17 3.40 7.21
C PHE A 226 2.91 4.87 7.53
N SER A 227 1.65 5.28 7.66
CA SER A 227 1.26 6.64 8.03
C SER A 227 1.81 7.05 9.40
N VAL A 228 1.74 6.15 10.38
CA VAL A 228 2.30 6.35 11.71
C VAL A 228 3.82 6.53 11.65
N LYS A 229 4.53 5.64 10.97
CA LYS A 229 5.99 5.67 10.86
C LYS A 229 6.52 6.92 10.15
N LEU A 230 5.82 7.39 9.11
CA LEU A 230 6.17 8.66 8.46
C LEU A 230 6.17 9.82 9.47
N LYS A 231 5.16 9.91 10.35
CA LYS A 231 5.05 10.96 11.37
C LYS A 231 6.06 10.74 12.51
N GLU A 232 6.17 9.52 13.01
CA GLU A 232 7.06 9.17 14.12
C GLU A 232 8.53 9.49 13.81
N HIS A 233 8.95 9.24 12.58
CA HIS A 233 10.34 9.43 12.15
C HIS A 233 10.56 10.67 11.28
N ASN A 234 9.57 11.56 11.16
CA ASN A 234 9.63 12.79 10.37
C ASN A 234 10.15 12.54 8.93
N VAL A 235 9.66 11.48 8.29
CA VAL A 235 10.05 11.16 6.91
C VAL A 235 9.32 12.09 5.95
N PRO A 236 10.02 12.83 5.09
CA PRO A 236 9.38 13.70 4.12
C PRO A 236 8.63 12.89 3.06
N VAL A 237 7.50 13.43 2.60
CA VAL A 237 6.62 12.79 1.63
C VAL A 237 6.39 13.70 0.43
N GLN A 238 6.43 13.13 -0.75
CA GLN A 238 5.97 13.74 -2.00
C GLN A 238 4.67 13.04 -2.41
N TRP A 239 3.60 13.82 -2.56
CA TRP A 239 2.30 13.28 -2.90
C TRP A 239 2.18 13.07 -4.41
N LEU A 240 2.02 11.82 -4.83
CA LEU A 240 1.69 11.50 -6.22
C LEU A 240 0.38 12.15 -6.62
N ASP A 241 0.33 12.74 -7.80
CA ASP A 241 -0.89 13.28 -8.39
C ASP A 241 -1.73 12.20 -9.11
N ASN A 242 -2.93 12.58 -9.55
CA ASN A 242 -3.82 11.69 -10.28
C ASN A 242 -3.29 11.30 -11.67
N VAL A 243 -2.24 11.93 -12.16
CA VAL A 243 -1.58 11.55 -13.42
C VAL A 243 -0.71 10.31 -13.20
N TRP A 244 0.04 10.30 -12.08
CA TRP A 244 0.93 9.21 -11.71
C TRP A 244 0.30 8.14 -10.82
N HIS A 245 -0.91 8.36 -10.30
CA HIS A 245 -1.65 7.36 -9.54
C HIS A 245 -3.15 7.55 -9.72
N TYR A 246 -3.67 7.14 -10.88
CA TYR A 246 -5.09 7.24 -11.19
C TYR A 246 -5.84 6.02 -10.67
N PHE A 247 -6.79 6.22 -9.73
CA PHE A 247 -7.67 5.16 -9.26
C PHE A 247 -8.80 4.91 -10.24
N PHE A 248 -8.81 3.74 -10.84
CA PHE A 248 -9.87 3.32 -11.75
C PHE A 248 -10.88 2.43 -11.04
N TYR A 249 -12.09 2.98 -10.84
CA TYR A 249 -13.23 2.31 -10.22
C TYR A 249 -14.31 1.91 -11.21
N ASP A 250 -14.10 2.02 -12.50
CA ASP A 250 -15.11 1.79 -13.56
C ASP A 250 -15.83 3.07 -14.03
N GLN A 251 -15.09 4.16 -14.12
CA GLN A 251 -15.64 5.43 -14.60
C GLN A 251 -15.93 5.46 -16.11
N GLY A 252 -15.73 4.37 -16.83
CA GLY A 252 -15.95 4.28 -18.28
C GLY A 252 -14.83 4.88 -19.13
N PHE A 253 -13.98 5.75 -18.59
CA PHE A 253 -12.86 6.35 -19.31
C PHE A 253 -11.64 6.56 -18.40
N ILE A 254 -10.47 6.66 -19.02
CA ILE A 254 -9.21 6.98 -18.37
C ILE A 254 -8.69 8.27 -19.02
N PRO A 255 -8.37 9.33 -18.26
CA PRO A 255 -7.83 10.57 -18.79
C PRO A 255 -6.61 10.33 -19.69
N LYS A 256 -6.44 11.19 -20.72
CA LYS A 256 -5.39 10.99 -21.72
C LYS A 256 -3.99 11.09 -21.13
N GLU A 257 -3.80 11.99 -20.17
CA GLU A 257 -2.54 12.28 -19.51
C GLU A 257 -2.15 11.23 -18.45
N THR A 258 -3.05 10.29 -18.10
CA THR A 258 -2.79 9.29 -17.06
C THR A 258 -1.58 8.43 -17.43
N LYS A 259 -0.65 8.30 -16.49
CA LYS A 259 0.58 7.52 -16.63
C LYS A 259 0.51 6.17 -15.97
N PHE A 260 -0.01 6.10 -14.75
CA PHE A 260 -0.23 4.85 -14.02
C PHE A 260 -1.70 4.74 -13.59
N VAL A 261 -2.30 3.60 -13.92
CA VAL A 261 -3.70 3.28 -13.57
C VAL A 261 -3.70 2.19 -12.50
N HIS A 262 -4.23 2.49 -11.34
CA HIS A 262 -4.48 1.50 -10.29
C HIS A 262 -5.90 0.96 -10.46
N THR A 263 -6.02 -0.28 -10.94
CA THR A 263 -7.29 -0.90 -11.32
C THR A 263 -7.97 -1.53 -10.11
N ILE A 264 -8.68 -0.71 -9.32
CA ILE A 264 -9.24 -1.13 -8.01
C ILE A 264 -10.23 -2.28 -8.18
N ASN A 265 -11.17 -2.18 -9.13
CA ASN A 265 -12.20 -3.20 -9.36
C ASN A 265 -11.77 -4.31 -10.33
N LYS A 266 -10.48 -4.37 -10.71
CA LYS A 266 -9.89 -5.37 -11.61
C LYS A 266 -10.56 -5.47 -12.98
N LYS A 267 -11.19 -4.39 -13.46
CA LYS A 267 -11.77 -4.30 -14.82
C LYS A 267 -10.70 -3.95 -15.84
N PHE A 268 -9.80 -4.88 -16.06
CA PHE A 268 -8.61 -4.71 -16.90
C PHE A 268 -8.92 -4.52 -18.38
N ASP A 269 -10.05 -5.02 -18.89
CA ASP A 269 -10.44 -4.92 -20.28
C ASP A 269 -10.55 -3.46 -20.79
N ILE A 270 -11.04 -2.54 -19.93
CA ILE A 270 -11.12 -1.10 -20.24
C ILE A 270 -9.70 -0.50 -20.25
N VAL A 271 -8.87 -0.87 -19.29
CA VAL A 271 -7.48 -0.38 -19.18
C VAL A 271 -6.64 -0.86 -20.36
N TRP A 272 -6.79 -2.12 -20.77
CA TRP A 272 -6.09 -2.66 -21.92
C TRP A 272 -6.48 -1.98 -23.24
N ARG A 273 -7.75 -1.62 -23.42
CA ARG A 273 -8.15 -0.82 -24.59
C ARG A 273 -7.40 0.51 -24.67
N LYS A 274 -7.17 1.16 -23.51
CA LYS A 274 -6.39 2.39 -23.43
C LYS A 274 -4.90 2.16 -23.68
N TYR A 275 -4.36 1.05 -23.17
CA TYR A 275 -2.94 0.70 -23.32
C TYR A 275 -2.56 0.38 -24.77
N TYR A 276 -3.47 -0.25 -25.53
CA TYR A 276 -3.23 -0.64 -26.94
C TYR A 276 -3.70 0.42 -27.96
N ALA A 277 -4.30 1.53 -27.52
CA ALA A 277 -4.72 2.63 -28.39
C ALA A 277 -3.57 3.60 -28.70
#